data_527910c8ae5f409f915004ee39da3db0
#
_entry.id   527910c8ae5f409f915004ee39da3db0
#
_cell.length_a   1.000
_cell.length_b   1.000
_cell.length_c   1.000
_cell.angle_alpha   90.00
_cell.angle_beta   90.00
_cell.angle_gamma   90.00
#
_symmetry.space_group_name_H-M   'P 1'
#
loop_
_entity.id
_entity.type
_entity.pdbx_description
1 polymer ?
#
loop_
_entity_poly.entity_id
_entity_poly.type
_entity_poly.pdbx_seq_one_letter_code
_entity_poly.pdbx_strand_id
1 'polypeptide(L)'
;MIKIIDNFFDKDVLSKIQQHITTKIYYTPKWFVGQEKTKETYYGDRFLLNNDSELQDTFIKQAENKFKIKITDLDKSSGIDLRNLDHFKPHIDPYKINILIMLHGPIAIENGTVFYHVDKELSDDYESEYTL
;
A
#
# COMPACT_ATOMS: atom_id res chain seq x y z
N MET A 1 8.21 14.71 2.85
CA MET A 1 9.38 13.96 3.35
C MET A 1 9.19 12.47 3.08
N ILE A 2 10.21 11.83 2.54
CA ILE A 2 10.21 10.39 2.30
C ILE A 2 11.17 9.74 3.31
N LYS A 3 10.72 8.71 4.01
CA LYS A 3 11.53 7.94 4.95
C LYS A 3 11.51 6.47 4.54
N ILE A 4 12.67 5.86 4.41
CA ILE A 4 12.84 4.46 4.03
C ILE A 4 13.39 3.70 5.24
N ILE A 5 12.77 2.58 5.59
CA ILE A 5 13.17 1.72 6.69
C ILE A 5 13.34 0.30 6.16
N ASP A 6 14.56 -0.20 6.26
CA ASP A 6 14.85 -1.60 5.96
C ASP A 6 14.48 -2.49 7.16
N ASN A 7 14.16 -3.74 6.88
CA ASN A 7 13.81 -4.72 7.91
C ASN A 7 12.70 -4.21 8.84
N PHE A 8 11.60 -3.76 8.24
CA PHE A 8 10.47 -3.20 8.97
C PHE A 8 9.92 -4.17 10.02
N PHE A 9 9.84 -5.46 9.69
CA PHE A 9 9.57 -6.54 10.63
C PHE A 9 10.80 -7.43 10.80
N ASP A 10 10.97 -8.00 11.99
CA ASP A 10 11.92 -9.10 12.19
C ASP A 10 11.53 -10.31 11.33
N LYS A 11 12.52 -11.11 10.94
CA LYS A 11 12.31 -12.24 10.02
C LYS A 11 11.23 -13.21 10.49
N ASP A 12 11.19 -13.54 11.79
CA ASP A 12 10.21 -14.46 12.35
C ASP A 12 8.80 -13.88 12.30
N VAL A 13 8.65 -12.61 12.62
CA VAL A 13 7.37 -11.89 12.55
C VAL A 13 6.91 -11.78 11.11
N LEU A 14 7.79 -11.40 10.20
CA LEU A 14 7.48 -11.32 8.77
C LEU A 14 7.01 -12.66 8.21
N SER A 15 7.71 -13.74 8.56
CA SER A 15 7.35 -15.10 8.12
C SER A 15 5.94 -15.48 8.59
N LYS A 16 5.60 -15.18 9.84
CA LYS A 16 4.25 -15.42 10.38
C LYS A 16 3.20 -14.59 9.66
N ILE A 17 3.48 -13.32 9.38
CA ILE A 17 2.58 -12.46 8.62
C ILE A 17 2.39 -13.02 7.21
N GLN A 18 3.45 -13.38 6.53
CA GLN A 18 3.40 -13.96 5.18
C GLN A 18 2.53 -15.23 5.13
N GLN A 19 2.66 -16.11 6.12
CA GLN A 19 1.81 -17.31 6.22
C GLN A 19 0.35 -16.95 6.49
N HIS A 20 0.11 -16.01 7.39
CA HIS A 20 -1.23 -15.61 7.80
C HIS A 20 -2.00 -14.94 6.65
N ILE A 21 -1.35 -14.07 5.89
CA ILE A 21 -2.01 -13.37 4.78
C ILE A 21 -2.38 -14.29 3.61
N THR A 22 -1.75 -15.46 3.49
CA THR A 22 -2.15 -16.45 2.47
C THR A 22 -3.50 -17.10 2.75
N THR A 23 -3.97 -17.04 4.00
CA THR A 23 -5.28 -17.58 4.40
C THR A 23 -6.43 -16.63 4.13
N LYS A 24 -6.15 -15.39 3.75
CA LYS A 24 -7.16 -14.34 3.57
C LYS A 24 -7.80 -14.43 2.19
N ILE A 25 -9.03 -13.94 2.10
CA ILE A 25 -9.76 -13.81 0.83
C ILE A 25 -9.62 -12.36 0.36
N TYR A 26 -9.13 -12.19 -0.84
CA TYR A 26 -8.88 -10.89 -1.46
C TYR A 26 -9.98 -10.60 -2.47
N TYR A 27 -10.48 -9.37 -2.46
CA TYR A 27 -11.59 -8.96 -3.32
C TYR A 27 -11.17 -7.81 -4.22
N THR A 28 -11.82 -7.73 -5.38
CA THR A 28 -11.70 -6.55 -6.24
C THR A 28 -12.13 -5.30 -5.48
N PRO A 29 -11.29 -4.26 -5.39
CA PRO A 29 -11.65 -3.04 -4.69
C PRO A 29 -12.92 -2.40 -5.24
N LYS A 30 -13.75 -1.82 -4.38
CA LYS A 30 -15.02 -1.20 -4.79
C LYS A 30 -14.85 -0.10 -5.83
N TRP A 31 -13.77 0.68 -5.73
CA TRP A 31 -13.46 1.73 -6.69
C TRP A 31 -13.14 1.20 -8.09
N PHE A 32 -12.88 -0.10 -8.22
CA PHE A 32 -12.59 -0.74 -9.50
C PHE A 32 -13.78 -1.50 -10.09
N VAL A 33 -14.84 -1.70 -9.33
CA VAL A 33 -16.02 -2.46 -9.80
C VAL A 33 -16.63 -1.82 -11.05
N GLY A 34 -16.89 -2.64 -12.07
CA GLY A 34 -17.44 -2.18 -13.36
C GLY A 34 -16.42 -1.73 -14.39
N GLN A 35 -15.14 -1.70 -14.05
CA GLN A 35 -14.05 -1.37 -14.97
C GLN A 35 -13.45 -2.62 -15.58
N GLU A 36 -12.89 -2.51 -16.78
CA GLU A 36 -12.15 -3.60 -17.42
C GLU A 36 -10.82 -3.82 -16.74
N LYS A 37 -10.54 -5.08 -16.38
CA LYS A 37 -9.28 -5.48 -15.74
C LYS A 37 -8.21 -5.71 -16.80
N THR A 38 -7.46 -4.67 -17.13
CA THR A 38 -6.30 -4.76 -18.01
C THR A 38 -5.01 -4.62 -17.21
N LYS A 39 -3.85 -4.93 -17.82
CA LYS A 39 -2.54 -4.73 -17.18
C LYS A 39 -2.29 -3.26 -16.81
N GLU A 40 -2.89 -2.33 -17.53
CA GLU A 40 -2.70 -0.89 -17.33
C GLU A 40 -3.63 -0.30 -16.30
N THR A 41 -4.75 -0.96 -16.01
CA THR A 41 -5.81 -0.38 -15.19
C THR A 41 -6.09 -1.12 -13.90
N TYR A 42 -5.82 -2.41 -13.82
CA TYR A 42 -6.13 -3.22 -12.66
C TYR A 42 -4.91 -3.46 -11.78
N TYR A 43 -4.94 -2.96 -10.55
CA TYR A 43 -3.80 -2.99 -9.62
C TYR A 43 -3.74 -4.24 -8.74
N GLY A 44 -4.79 -5.03 -8.73
CA GLY A 44 -4.87 -6.25 -7.93
C GLY A 44 -6.00 -6.23 -6.91
N ASP A 45 -6.22 -7.38 -6.30
CA ASP A 45 -7.22 -7.55 -5.26
C ASP A 45 -6.68 -7.11 -3.89
N ARG A 46 -7.59 -6.75 -3.00
CA ARG A 46 -7.26 -6.23 -1.67
C ARG A 46 -8.00 -6.97 -0.57
N PHE A 47 -7.30 -7.19 0.53
CA PHE A 47 -7.87 -7.54 1.82
C PHE A 47 -7.82 -6.31 2.73
N LEU A 48 -8.96 -5.88 3.26
CA LEU A 48 -9.01 -4.73 4.16
C LEU A 48 -8.53 -5.10 5.56
N LEU A 49 -7.59 -4.34 6.10
CA LEU A 49 -7.01 -4.60 7.42
C LEU A 49 -8.05 -4.52 8.55
N ASN A 50 -9.09 -3.71 8.41
CA ASN A 50 -10.14 -3.61 9.41
C ASN A 50 -10.99 -4.89 9.57
N ASN A 51 -10.84 -5.86 8.66
CA ASN A 51 -11.45 -7.19 8.77
C ASN A 51 -10.61 -8.17 9.62
N ASP A 52 -9.44 -7.77 10.08
CA ASP A 52 -8.58 -8.54 10.98
C ASP A 52 -7.92 -7.59 11.98
N SER A 53 -8.58 -7.39 13.11
CA SER A 53 -8.13 -6.41 14.11
C SER A 53 -6.77 -6.74 14.71
N GLU A 54 -6.43 -7.99 14.89
CA GLU A 54 -5.14 -8.41 15.42
C GLU A 54 -4.01 -8.10 14.44
N LEU A 55 -4.21 -8.40 13.17
CA LEU A 55 -3.26 -8.09 12.10
C LEU A 55 -3.12 -6.57 11.95
N GLN A 56 -4.22 -5.83 11.95
CA GLN A 56 -4.21 -4.37 11.92
C GLN A 56 -3.40 -3.77 13.06
N ASP A 57 -3.60 -4.24 14.28
CA ASP A 57 -2.86 -3.79 15.45
C ASP A 57 -1.37 -4.07 15.33
N THR A 58 -1.00 -5.21 14.76
CA THR A 58 0.40 -5.56 14.50
C THR A 58 1.05 -4.53 13.58
N PHE A 59 0.40 -4.16 12.50
CA PHE A 59 0.90 -3.15 11.56
C PHE A 59 0.97 -1.75 12.20
N ILE A 60 -0.08 -1.35 12.91
CA ILE A 60 -0.13 -0.04 13.57
C ILE A 60 1.01 0.10 14.59
N LYS A 61 1.16 -0.86 15.48
CA LYS A 61 2.19 -0.83 16.54
C LYS A 61 3.60 -0.80 15.94
N GLN A 62 3.84 -1.58 14.91
CA GLN A 62 5.14 -1.59 14.25
C GLN A 62 5.42 -0.26 13.55
N ALA A 63 4.46 0.31 12.86
CA ALA A 63 4.59 1.61 12.22
C ALA A 63 4.84 2.72 13.24
N GLU A 64 4.08 2.76 14.31
CA GLU A 64 4.27 3.72 15.40
C GLU A 64 5.67 3.61 16.01
N ASN A 65 6.16 2.39 16.23
CA ASN A 65 7.49 2.14 16.78
C ASN A 65 8.60 2.58 15.81
N LYS A 66 8.51 2.18 14.55
CA LYS A 66 9.57 2.45 13.56
C LYS A 66 9.62 3.91 13.12
N PHE A 67 8.48 4.56 12.97
CA PHE A 67 8.41 5.94 12.53
C PHE A 67 8.35 6.96 13.67
N LYS A 68 8.22 6.51 14.91
CA LYS A 68 8.06 7.38 16.10
C LYS A 68 6.88 8.35 15.95
N ILE A 69 5.76 7.82 15.55
CA ILE A 69 4.51 8.55 15.36
C ILE A 69 3.40 7.90 16.19
N LYS A 70 2.29 8.62 16.32
CA LYS A 70 1.03 8.10 16.85
C LYS A 70 0.01 8.06 15.73
N ILE A 71 -0.56 6.88 15.47
CA ILE A 71 -1.62 6.71 14.48
C ILE A 71 -2.96 6.86 15.19
N THR A 72 -3.65 7.96 14.94
CA THR A 72 -4.94 8.28 15.58
C THR A 72 -6.13 8.00 14.68
N ASP A 73 -5.92 7.96 13.37
CA ASP A 73 -6.95 7.74 12.38
C ASP A 73 -6.38 6.94 11.22
N LEU A 74 -6.81 5.72 11.09
CA LEU A 74 -6.43 4.84 9.98
C LEU A 74 -7.55 4.83 8.94
N ASP A 75 -7.19 5.11 7.69
CA ASP A 75 -8.16 5.07 6.60
C ASP A 75 -8.76 3.66 6.44
N LYS A 76 -10.07 3.61 6.23
CA LYS A 76 -10.83 2.36 6.10
C LYS A 76 -10.41 1.51 4.89
N SER A 77 -9.80 2.13 3.89
CA SER A 77 -9.29 1.44 2.71
C SER A 77 -7.91 0.82 2.91
N SER A 78 -7.26 1.07 4.05
CA SER A 78 -5.98 0.44 4.37
C SER A 78 -6.06 -1.07 4.27
N GLY A 79 -5.14 -1.66 3.53
CA GLY A 79 -5.26 -3.08 3.22
C GLY A 79 -3.97 -3.70 2.70
N ILE A 80 -4.04 -4.97 2.45
CA ILE A 80 -2.99 -5.76 1.82
C ILE A 80 -3.38 -6.01 0.37
N ASP A 81 -2.51 -5.64 -0.55
CA ASP A 81 -2.74 -5.80 -1.97
C ASP A 81 -1.96 -6.99 -2.53
N LEU A 82 -2.65 -7.78 -3.35
CA LEU A 82 -2.00 -8.72 -4.27
C LEU A 82 -1.79 -7.98 -5.60
N ARG A 83 -0.58 -7.57 -5.86
CA ARG A 83 -0.25 -6.81 -7.07
C ARG A 83 0.48 -7.70 -8.07
N ASN A 84 0.04 -7.65 -9.31
CA ASN A 84 0.64 -8.36 -10.43
C ASN A 84 0.86 -7.45 -11.66
N LEU A 85 0.86 -6.14 -11.44
CA LEU A 85 1.11 -5.17 -12.50
C LEU A 85 2.60 -4.92 -12.70
N ASP A 86 2.98 -4.76 -13.95
CA ASP A 86 4.32 -4.33 -14.34
C ASP A 86 4.56 -2.85 -13.98
N HIS A 87 3.49 -2.06 -14.06
CA HIS A 87 3.53 -0.63 -13.72
C HIS A 87 2.13 -0.11 -13.44
N PHE A 88 2.03 1.03 -12.80
CA PHE A 88 0.78 1.78 -12.70
C PHE A 88 1.03 3.29 -12.71
N LYS A 89 -0.01 4.04 -13.02
CA LYS A 89 0.10 5.48 -13.23
C LYS A 89 0.58 6.20 -11.97
N PRO A 90 1.49 7.16 -12.10
CA PRO A 90 1.83 8.05 -11.01
C PRO A 90 0.58 8.75 -10.46
N HIS A 91 0.49 8.89 -9.16
CA HIS A 91 -0.64 9.53 -8.49
C HIS A 91 -0.22 10.06 -7.12
N ILE A 92 -1.07 10.86 -6.53
CA ILE A 92 -0.92 11.36 -5.17
C ILE A 92 -2.07 10.81 -4.35
N ASP A 93 -1.75 10.16 -3.24
CA ASP A 93 -2.77 9.70 -2.30
C ASP A 93 -3.24 10.87 -1.42
N PRO A 94 -4.56 10.97 -1.13
CA PRO A 94 -5.12 12.10 -0.39
C PRO A 94 -4.90 12.00 1.12
N TYR A 95 -3.87 11.30 1.57
CA TYR A 95 -3.60 11.08 2.98
C TYR A 95 -2.45 11.95 3.47
N LYS A 96 -2.52 12.33 4.72
CA LYS A 96 -1.45 13.09 5.38
C LYS A 96 -0.16 12.28 5.47
N ILE A 97 -0.28 11.00 5.74
CA ILE A 97 0.84 10.05 5.77
C ILE A 97 0.40 8.79 5.03
N ASN A 98 1.24 8.30 4.15
CA ASN A 98 1.06 7.02 3.48
C ASN A 98 2.24 6.11 3.83
N ILE A 99 1.95 4.91 4.32
CA ILE A 99 2.95 3.92 4.70
C ILE A 99 2.79 2.71 3.78
N LEU A 100 3.82 2.42 3.02
CA LEU A 100 3.89 1.27 2.14
C LEU A 100 4.85 0.24 2.73
N ILE A 101 4.38 -0.98 2.90
CA ILE A 101 5.16 -2.07 3.47
C ILE A 101 5.22 -3.21 2.46
N MET A 102 6.42 -3.55 2.02
CA MET A 102 6.64 -4.69 1.13
C MET A 102 6.67 -5.97 1.97
N LEU A 103 5.68 -6.82 1.81
CA LEU A 103 5.54 -8.04 2.60
C LEU A 103 6.11 -9.27 1.91
N HIS A 104 6.01 -9.33 0.59
CA HIS A 104 6.42 -10.50 -0.19
C HIS A 104 6.63 -10.09 -1.65
N GLY A 105 7.51 -10.82 -2.34
CA GLY A 105 7.77 -10.62 -3.75
C GLY A 105 9.25 -10.77 -4.09
N PRO A 106 9.58 -10.90 -5.39
CA PRO A 106 10.96 -10.92 -5.84
C PRO A 106 11.68 -9.61 -5.51
N ILE A 107 12.95 -9.71 -5.11
CA ILE A 107 13.80 -8.54 -4.90
C ILE A 107 14.28 -8.07 -6.29
N ALA A 108 13.64 -7.02 -6.80
CA ALA A 108 14.00 -6.42 -8.08
C ALA A 108 13.62 -4.93 -8.07
N ILE A 109 14.38 -4.10 -8.78
CA ILE A 109 14.15 -2.65 -8.84
C ILE A 109 12.75 -2.34 -9.38
N GLU A 110 12.29 -3.07 -10.38
CA GLU A 110 10.99 -2.92 -11.00
C GLU A 110 9.81 -3.22 -10.07
N ASN A 111 10.03 -3.89 -8.95
CA ASN A 111 9.02 -4.18 -7.93
C ASN A 111 8.93 -3.10 -6.85
N GLY A 112 9.78 -2.11 -6.91
CA GLY A 112 9.81 -1.01 -5.95
C GLY A 112 8.78 0.07 -6.23
N THR A 113 8.73 1.04 -5.34
CA THR A 113 7.96 2.26 -5.51
C THR A 113 8.85 3.37 -6.07
N VAL A 114 8.39 4.02 -7.11
CA VAL A 114 9.10 5.14 -7.72
C VAL A 114 8.45 6.45 -7.28
N PHE A 115 9.26 7.39 -6.82
CA PHE A 115 8.82 8.72 -6.46
C PHE A 115 9.19 9.69 -7.57
N TYR A 116 8.23 10.51 -7.99
CA TYR A 116 8.41 11.50 -9.03
C TYR A 116 8.49 12.88 -8.42
N HIS A 117 9.41 13.69 -8.93
CA HIS A 117 9.39 15.12 -8.66
C HIS A 117 8.41 15.77 -9.61
N VAL A 118 7.45 16.49 -9.08
CA VAL A 118 6.43 17.18 -9.86
C VAL A 118 6.56 18.68 -9.61
N ASP A 119 6.58 19.47 -10.69
CA ASP A 119 6.55 20.92 -10.58
C ASP A 119 5.24 21.38 -9.96
N LYS A 120 5.28 22.45 -9.17
CA LYS A 120 4.11 22.95 -8.45
C LYS A 120 2.97 23.36 -9.38
N GLU A 121 3.27 23.89 -10.57
CA GLU A 121 2.25 24.26 -11.55
C GLU A 121 1.60 23.03 -12.20
N LEU A 122 2.37 21.94 -12.34
CA LEU A 122 1.89 20.67 -12.87
C LEU A 122 1.18 19.83 -11.80
N SER A 123 1.41 20.08 -10.52
CA SER A 123 0.83 19.28 -9.45
C SER A 123 -0.69 19.39 -9.39
N ASP A 124 -1.28 20.56 -9.67
CA ASP A 124 -2.72 20.75 -9.71
C ASP A 124 -3.36 19.97 -10.87
N ASP A 125 -2.77 20.06 -12.06
CA ASP A 125 -3.20 19.27 -13.22
C ASP A 125 -2.99 17.76 -12.97
N TYR A 126 -1.89 17.42 -12.35
CA TYR A 126 -1.55 16.05 -11.99
C TYR A 126 -2.56 15.49 -10.98
N GLU A 127 -2.88 16.20 -9.94
CA GLU A 127 -3.89 15.81 -8.96
C GLU A 127 -5.27 15.62 -9.62
N SER A 128 -5.67 16.52 -10.51
CA SER A 128 -6.95 16.41 -11.21
C SER A 128 -7.01 15.21 -12.15
N GLU A 129 -5.87 14.78 -12.71
CA GLU A 129 -5.79 13.65 -13.63
C GLU A 129 -5.66 12.31 -12.92
N TYR A 130 -4.91 12.24 -11.82
CA TYR A 130 -4.50 10.98 -11.18
C TYR A 130 -5.05 10.78 -9.77
N THR A 131 -5.60 11.79 -9.13
CA THR A 131 -6.25 11.66 -7.83
C THR A 131 -7.71 11.30 -8.03
N LEU A 132 -8.06 10.08 -7.75
CA LEU A 132 -9.45 9.60 -7.88
C LEU A 132 -10.16 9.66 -6.53
#